data_61369fa0cb46e204720894282dfcfcc7
#
_entry.id   61369fa0cb46e204720894282dfcfcc7
#
_cell.length_a   1.000
_cell.length_b   1.000
_cell.length_c   1.000
_cell.angle_alpha   90.00
_cell.angle_beta   90.00
_cell.angle_gamma   90.00
#
_symmetry.space_group_name_H-M   'P 1'
#
loop_
_entity.id
_entity.type
_entity.pdbx_description
1 polymer ?
#
loop_
_entity_poly.entity_id
_entity_poly.type
_entity_poly.pdbx_seq_one_letter_code
_entity_poly.pdbx_strand_id
1 'polypeptide(L)'
;MAGDRYISVGERVNGFSFANLGLFTGFADGVYNAVYSLVILEIFKSSAIVGVYVAIYSVFCFIVGLFANEILRMFSKARIFYFSLLMMAVCYAMMSFSILPRTFVILDYTTGIAITLSSMLIPLFMSDFSKNIGMARLNSRYHLWLNVGALFAPTVAVLIANHFGNRAAFFGSAVIYLIAWSVFKYFRIVQEDKSLHAVNPRKTVRALWKNTVEFFKLQGMMRAYLVNFGYYSLRAMRVLYVPILVIEAGFDKDVLGWVLTLGIVPYLVLSEFMGRAVRRFGKTIWMVLGFGSFAVLSAAAMFATGIPLLAIFVAWQVSGALMESVHDLLFFDGTTKSQQSKYYGVFRTSVNLPNVIAPMLAAAVISLFGMTSAVWVVTVFIGAFSLLVLVEKKK
;
A
#
# COMPACT_ATOMS: atom_id res chain seq x y z
N MET A 1 35.76 26.90 26.60
CA MET A 1 34.56 26.22 27.10
C MET A 1 33.37 26.61 26.24
N ALA A 2 33.17 25.91 25.17
CA ALA A 2 31.98 26.08 24.29
C ALA A 2 30.97 25.00 24.72
N GLY A 3 29.96 25.42 25.45
CA GLY A 3 28.88 24.55 25.86
C GLY A 3 28.00 24.18 24.64
N ASP A 4 28.21 22.99 24.14
CA ASP A 4 27.28 22.40 23.17
C ASP A 4 25.90 22.28 23.82
N ARG A 5 25.02 23.21 23.45
CA ARG A 5 23.59 23.09 23.72
C ARG A 5 23.07 21.93 22.86
N TYR A 6 23.14 20.71 23.36
CA TYR A 6 22.33 19.60 22.87
C TYR A 6 20.87 19.94 23.14
N ILE A 7 20.23 20.60 22.16
CA ILE A 7 18.77 20.70 22.12
C ILE A 7 18.29 19.26 21.98
N SER A 8 17.58 18.74 22.98
CA SER A 8 17.07 17.38 22.99
C SER A 8 16.29 17.13 21.69
N VAL A 9 16.73 16.16 20.90
CA VAL A 9 16.15 15.79 19.58
C VAL A 9 14.64 15.50 19.70
N GLY A 10 14.11 15.19 20.88
CA GLY A 10 12.70 14.93 21.17
C GLY A 10 11.75 16.13 21.04
N GLU A 11 12.24 17.38 21.07
CA GLU A 11 11.35 18.55 21.02
C GLU A 11 10.96 18.98 19.62
N ARG A 12 11.68 18.57 18.57
CA ARG A 12 11.37 18.94 17.17
C ARG A 12 10.49 17.94 16.42
N VAL A 13 10.48 16.67 16.82
CA VAL A 13 9.68 15.64 16.18
C VAL A 13 8.33 15.56 16.89
N ASN A 14 7.31 16.07 16.24
CA ASN A 14 5.94 16.08 16.74
C ASN A 14 4.99 15.43 15.71
N GLY A 15 3.72 15.32 16.07
CA GLY A 15 2.71 14.79 15.15
C GLY A 15 2.57 15.56 13.83
N PHE A 16 3.05 16.81 13.75
CA PHE A 16 3.09 17.62 12.54
C PHE A 16 4.16 17.17 11.56
N SER A 17 5.32 16.70 12.04
CA SER A 17 6.39 16.16 11.20
C SER A 17 5.94 14.91 10.44
N PHE A 18 5.24 14.00 11.12
CA PHE A 18 4.68 12.81 10.47
C PHE A 18 3.48 13.13 9.56
N ALA A 19 2.69 14.15 9.91
CA ALA A 19 1.60 14.64 9.06
C ALA A 19 2.13 15.16 7.72
N ASN A 20 3.14 16.02 7.74
CA ASN A 20 3.77 16.52 6.52
C ASN A 20 4.41 15.41 5.68
N LEU A 21 5.11 14.49 6.34
CA LEU A 21 5.69 13.34 5.64
C LEU A 21 4.58 12.50 4.97
N GLY A 22 3.49 12.23 5.69
CA GLY A 22 2.32 11.54 5.13
C GLY A 22 1.71 12.28 3.93
N LEU A 23 1.52 13.60 4.04
CA LEU A 23 0.97 14.43 2.96
C LEU A 23 1.78 14.29 1.66
N PHE A 24 3.08 14.53 1.74
CA PHE A 24 3.92 14.51 0.54
C PHE A 24 4.14 13.10 -0.01
N THR A 25 4.33 12.09 0.85
CA THR A 25 4.45 10.71 0.36
C THR A 25 3.12 10.22 -0.23
N GLY A 26 1.99 10.52 0.39
CA GLY A 26 0.67 10.16 -0.13
C GLY A 26 0.35 10.83 -1.46
N PHE A 27 0.74 12.10 -1.62
CA PHE A 27 0.58 12.82 -2.88
C PHE A 27 1.47 12.22 -3.98
N ALA A 28 2.76 11.99 -3.69
CA ALA A 28 3.70 11.40 -4.65
C ALA A 28 3.28 9.99 -5.09
N ASP A 29 2.90 9.13 -4.13
CA ASP A 29 2.40 7.78 -4.40
C ASP A 29 1.10 7.81 -5.21
N GLY A 30 0.21 8.75 -4.89
CA GLY A 30 -1.05 8.92 -5.59
C GLY A 30 -0.86 9.32 -7.06
N VAL A 31 0.05 10.26 -7.34
CA VAL A 31 0.39 10.67 -8.71
C VAL A 31 0.99 9.50 -9.50
N TYR A 32 1.94 8.78 -8.90
CA TYR A 32 2.54 7.59 -9.52
C TYR A 32 1.48 6.51 -9.81
N ASN A 33 0.70 6.12 -8.80
CA ASN A 33 -0.27 5.02 -8.93
C ASN A 33 -1.38 5.32 -9.92
N ALA A 34 -1.76 6.60 -10.12
CA ALA A 34 -2.82 6.98 -11.05
C ALA A 34 -2.49 6.66 -12.51
N VAL A 35 -1.21 6.71 -12.89
CA VAL A 35 -0.77 6.49 -14.28
C VAL A 35 0.08 5.23 -14.46
N TYR A 36 0.53 4.59 -13.38
CA TYR A 36 1.47 3.47 -13.42
C TYR A 36 1.01 2.33 -14.32
N SER A 37 -0.22 1.85 -14.12
CA SER A 37 -0.78 0.75 -14.92
C SER A 37 -0.93 1.12 -16.39
N LEU A 38 -1.25 2.38 -16.69
CA LEU A 38 -1.38 2.88 -18.07
C LEU A 38 -0.02 2.92 -18.77
N VAL A 39 1.04 3.38 -18.08
CA VAL A 39 2.40 3.39 -18.63
C VAL A 39 2.90 1.97 -18.88
N ILE A 40 2.67 1.04 -17.97
CA ILE A 40 3.02 -0.37 -18.18
C ILE A 40 2.25 -0.95 -19.36
N LEU A 41 0.94 -0.63 -19.48
CA LEU A 41 0.13 -1.05 -20.61
C LEU A 41 0.65 -0.47 -21.94
N GLU A 42 1.10 0.79 -21.96
CA GLU A 42 1.75 1.40 -23.13
C GLU A 42 3.03 0.67 -23.55
N ILE A 43 3.81 0.19 -22.56
CA ILE A 43 5.07 -0.53 -22.80
C ILE A 43 4.80 -1.94 -23.33
N PHE A 44 3.93 -2.71 -22.69
CA PHE A 44 3.72 -4.14 -22.97
C PHE A 44 2.58 -4.42 -23.93
N LYS A 45 1.70 -3.46 -24.20
CA LYS A 45 0.59 -3.56 -25.15
C LYS A 45 -0.44 -4.67 -24.83
N SER A 46 -0.44 -5.20 -23.61
CA SER A 46 -1.34 -6.29 -23.20
C SER A 46 -1.64 -6.21 -21.72
N SER A 47 -2.91 -6.13 -21.35
CA SER A 47 -3.39 -6.09 -19.95
C SER A 47 -3.04 -7.38 -19.18
N ALA A 48 -3.00 -8.53 -19.86
CA ALA A 48 -2.54 -9.78 -19.25
C ALA A 48 -1.05 -9.72 -18.90
N ILE A 49 -0.20 -9.21 -19.81
CA ILE A 49 1.24 -9.06 -19.55
C ILE A 49 1.50 -8.04 -18.44
N VAL A 50 0.69 -6.97 -18.34
CA VAL A 50 0.75 -6.04 -17.20
C VAL A 50 0.58 -6.78 -15.87
N GLY A 51 -0.40 -7.67 -15.76
CA GLY A 51 -0.62 -8.47 -14.55
C GLY A 51 0.58 -9.36 -14.21
N VAL A 52 1.15 -10.04 -15.20
CA VAL A 52 2.37 -10.87 -15.03
C VAL A 52 3.56 -10.04 -14.59
N TYR A 53 3.77 -8.89 -15.24
CA TYR A 53 4.86 -7.96 -14.89
C TYR A 53 4.75 -7.49 -13.43
N VAL A 54 3.58 -7.02 -13.02
CA VAL A 54 3.34 -6.55 -11.64
C VAL A 54 3.49 -7.69 -10.63
N ALA A 55 3.11 -8.92 -11.00
CA ALA A 55 3.32 -10.08 -10.14
C ALA A 55 4.82 -10.38 -9.93
N ILE A 56 5.63 -10.38 -10.99
CA ILE A 56 7.09 -10.59 -10.90
C ILE A 56 7.75 -9.47 -10.10
N TYR A 57 7.37 -8.21 -10.35
CA TYR A 57 7.80 -7.05 -9.56
C TYR A 57 7.46 -7.22 -8.07
N SER A 58 6.26 -7.71 -7.76
CA SER A 58 5.81 -7.92 -6.38
C SER A 58 6.55 -9.07 -5.69
N VAL A 59 6.90 -10.14 -6.41
CA VAL A 59 7.81 -11.20 -5.90
C VAL A 59 9.16 -10.62 -5.53
N PHE A 60 9.71 -9.77 -6.39
CA PHE A 60 10.97 -9.09 -6.13
C PHE A 60 10.88 -8.21 -4.87
N CYS A 61 9.86 -7.36 -4.75
CA CYS A 61 9.62 -6.53 -3.57
C CYS A 61 9.42 -7.37 -2.29
N PHE A 62 8.74 -8.53 -2.41
CA PHE A 62 8.58 -9.47 -1.31
C PHE A 62 9.92 -10.03 -0.83
N ILE A 63 10.79 -10.44 -1.75
CA ILE A 63 12.15 -10.92 -1.43
C ILE A 63 12.95 -9.81 -0.73
N VAL A 64 12.93 -8.58 -1.26
CA VAL A 64 13.57 -7.42 -0.61
C VAL A 64 13.04 -7.22 0.81
N GLY A 65 11.72 -7.34 1.01
CA GLY A 65 11.07 -7.23 2.32
C GLY A 65 11.53 -8.30 3.31
N LEU A 66 11.77 -9.54 2.87
CA LEU A 66 12.31 -10.61 3.72
C LEU A 66 13.72 -10.27 4.24
N PHE A 67 14.55 -9.63 3.41
CA PHE A 67 15.91 -9.23 3.78
C PHE A 67 15.98 -7.84 4.42
N ALA A 68 14.87 -7.10 4.51
CA ALA A 68 14.86 -5.74 5.04
C ALA A 68 15.40 -5.65 6.47
N ASN A 69 15.09 -6.63 7.34
CA ASN A 69 15.62 -6.68 8.71
C ASN A 69 17.16 -6.79 8.74
N GLU A 70 17.75 -7.50 7.79
CA GLU A 70 19.20 -7.61 7.67
C GLU A 70 19.82 -6.29 7.23
N ILE A 71 19.20 -5.61 6.27
CA ILE A 71 19.60 -4.28 5.81
C ILE A 71 19.50 -3.27 6.97
N LEU A 72 18.44 -3.34 7.78
CA LEU A 72 18.22 -2.50 8.96
C LEU A 72 19.26 -2.73 10.08
N ARG A 73 19.92 -3.88 10.10
CA ARG A 73 21.01 -4.16 11.02
C ARG A 73 22.36 -3.64 10.53
N MET A 74 22.52 -3.49 9.21
CA MET A 74 23.76 -3.00 8.60
C MET A 74 23.82 -1.47 8.55
N PHE A 75 22.68 -0.81 8.44
CA PHE A 75 22.58 0.64 8.28
C PHE A 75 21.55 1.23 9.24
N SER A 76 21.73 2.47 9.65
CA SER A 76 20.75 3.16 10.50
C SER A 76 19.43 3.36 9.78
N LYS A 77 18.29 3.22 10.47
CA LYS A 77 16.93 3.41 9.95
C LYS A 77 16.80 4.74 9.19
N ALA A 78 17.35 5.81 9.76
CA ALA A 78 17.29 7.13 9.18
C ALA A 78 18.06 7.24 7.85
N ARG A 79 19.25 6.60 7.74
CA ARG A 79 20.01 6.58 6.47
C ARG A 79 19.25 5.82 5.39
N ILE A 80 18.74 4.64 5.73
CA ILE A 80 17.97 3.83 4.76
C ILE A 80 16.78 4.64 4.25
N PHE A 81 16.01 5.26 5.14
CA PHE A 81 14.83 6.04 4.76
C PHE A 81 15.20 7.26 3.90
N TYR A 82 16.23 7.99 4.29
CA TYR A 82 16.77 9.13 3.55
C TYR A 82 17.19 8.76 2.12
N PHE A 83 17.96 7.68 1.97
CA PHE A 83 18.37 7.20 0.65
C PHE A 83 17.21 6.60 -0.14
N SER A 84 16.23 5.98 0.51
CA SER A 84 15.04 5.47 -0.17
C SER A 84 14.20 6.59 -0.80
N LEU A 85 13.94 7.69 -0.06
CA LEU A 85 13.23 8.85 -0.61
C LEU A 85 13.98 9.49 -1.80
N LEU A 86 15.29 9.67 -1.66
CA LEU A 86 16.12 10.22 -2.74
C LEU A 86 16.15 9.28 -3.95
N MET A 87 16.29 7.98 -3.73
CA MET A 87 16.31 6.97 -4.80
C MET A 87 14.97 6.95 -5.56
N MET A 88 13.82 7.04 -4.86
CA MET A 88 12.50 7.17 -5.49
C MET A 88 12.43 8.42 -6.35
N ALA A 89 12.85 9.57 -5.83
CA ALA A 89 12.85 10.83 -6.57
C ALA A 89 13.71 10.75 -7.87
N VAL A 90 14.92 10.22 -7.77
CA VAL A 90 15.83 10.08 -8.91
C VAL A 90 15.28 9.09 -9.94
N CYS A 91 14.83 7.91 -9.48
CA CYS A 91 14.31 6.90 -10.39
C CYS A 91 13.03 7.37 -11.11
N TYR A 92 12.10 8.02 -10.42
CA TYR A 92 10.91 8.56 -11.06
C TYR A 92 11.23 9.68 -12.06
N ALA A 93 12.18 10.55 -11.75
CA ALA A 93 12.67 11.53 -12.73
C ALA A 93 13.23 10.84 -13.97
N MET A 94 14.08 9.82 -13.80
CA MET A 94 14.65 9.06 -14.92
C MET A 94 13.57 8.27 -15.69
N MET A 95 12.57 7.69 -15.02
CA MET A 95 11.45 6.99 -15.66
C MET A 95 10.63 7.91 -16.55
N SER A 96 10.47 9.17 -16.17
CA SER A 96 9.77 10.18 -16.98
C SER A 96 10.40 10.39 -18.36
N PHE A 97 11.73 10.32 -18.43
CA PHE A 97 12.48 10.50 -19.68
C PHE A 97 12.86 9.18 -20.36
N SER A 98 12.55 8.04 -19.76
CA SER A 98 12.95 6.73 -20.27
C SER A 98 12.13 6.35 -21.51
N ILE A 99 12.81 6.21 -22.65
CA ILE A 99 12.21 5.75 -23.91
C ILE A 99 12.26 4.22 -24.00
N LEU A 100 13.35 3.61 -23.49
CA LEU A 100 13.59 2.19 -23.61
C LEU A 100 12.84 1.39 -22.54
N PRO A 101 12.05 0.36 -22.88
CA PRO A 101 11.37 -0.51 -21.91
C PRO A 101 12.30 -1.12 -20.87
N ARG A 102 13.52 -1.52 -21.26
CA ARG A 102 14.50 -2.12 -20.35
C ARG A 102 14.93 -1.14 -19.26
N THR A 103 15.19 0.12 -19.62
CA THR A 103 15.55 1.17 -18.65
C THR A 103 14.42 1.41 -17.68
N PHE A 104 13.17 1.49 -18.18
CA PHE A 104 11.99 1.63 -17.32
C PHE A 104 11.90 0.48 -16.31
N VAL A 105 12.02 -0.76 -16.75
CA VAL A 105 11.96 -1.95 -15.87
C VAL A 105 13.04 -1.90 -14.78
N ILE A 106 14.29 -1.58 -15.11
CA ILE A 106 15.38 -1.49 -14.13
C ILE A 106 15.08 -0.41 -13.08
N LEU A 107 14.63 0.76 -13.53
CA LEU A 107 14.28 1.86 -12.63
C LEU A 107 13.08 1.51 -11.74
N ASP A 108 12.07 0.85 -12.28
CA ASP A 108 10.89 0.42 -11.52
C ASP A 108 11.27 -0.60 -10.43
N TYR A 109 12.09 -1.58 -10.75
CA TYR A 109 12.60 -2.53 -9.74
C TYR A 109 13.47 -1.84 -8.68
N THR A 110 14.23 -0.82 -9.06
CA THR A 110 15.01 -0.01 -8.13
C THR A 110 14.11 0.79 -7.19
N THR A 111 13.04 1.41 -7.73
CA THR A 111 12.02 2.06 -6.88
C THR A 111 11.32 1.08 -5.96
N GLY A 112 11.08 -0.17 -6.41
CA GLY A 112 10.52 -1.23 -5.59
C GLY A 112 11.31 -1.52 -4.32
N ILE A 113 12.65 -1.51 -4.41
CA ILE A 113 13.53 -1.61 -3.22
C ILE A 113 13.25 -0.44 -2.27
N ALA A 114 13.26 0.79 -2.80
CA ALA A 114 13.10 2.00 -2.01
C ALA A 114 11.72 2.07 -1.33
N ILE A 115 10.65 1.76 -2.06
CA ILE A 115 9.27 1.72 -1.55
C ILE A 115 9.15 0.67 -0.44
N THR A 116 9.68 -0.53 -0.66
CA THR A 116 9.62 -1.61 0.32
C THR A 116 10.32 -1.23 1.62
N LEU A 117 11.53 -0.69 1.54
CA LEU A 117 12.30 -0.29 2.72
C LEU A 117 11.64 0.90 3.43
N SER A 118 11.22 1.94 2.71
CA SER A 118 10.59 3.13 3.29
C SER A 118 9.27 2.81 3.99
N SER A 119 8.42 1.97 3.39
CA SER A 119 7.13 1.58 3.96
C SER A 119 7.25 0.79 5.27
N MET A 120 8.34 0.04 5.44
CA MET A 120 8.63 -0.68 6.70
C MET A 120 9.17 0.24 7.79
N LEU A 121 9.85 1.33 7.41
CA LEU A 121 10.50 2.23 8.37
C LEU A 121 9.54 3.22 9.02
N ILE A 122 8.50 3.66 8.34
CA ILE A 122 7.52 4.62 8.87
C ILE A 122 6.87 4.15 10.17
N PRO A 123 6.31 2.92 10.28
CA PRO A 123 5.77 2.41 11.54
C PRO A 123 6.83 2.28 12.63
N LEU A 124 8.07 1.95 12.27
CA LEU A 124 9.17 1.85 13.22
C LEU A 124 9.54 3.23 13.81
N PHE A 125 9.63 4.28 12.96
CA PHE A 125 9.81 5.65 13.45
C PHE A 125 8.66 6.09 14.34
N MET A 126 7.41 5.84 13.93
CA MET A 126 6.25 6.17 14.76
C MET A 126 6.31 5.46 16.12
N SER A 127 6.76 4.20 16.17
CA SER A 127 6.94 3.47 17.41
C SER A 127 8.02 4.09 18.30
N ASP A 128 9.16 4.49 17.72
CA ASP A 128 10.27 5.09 18.42
C ASP A 128 9.86 6.44 19.10
N PHE A 129 9.02 7.23 18.41
CA PHE A 129 8.52 8.52 18.89
C PHE A 129 7.17 8.45 19.64
N SER A 130 6.55 7.28 19.73
CA SER A 130 5.20 7.11 20.31
C SER A 130 5.13 7.31 21.83
N LYS A 131 6.24 7.25 22.56
CA LYS A 131 6.28 7.34 24.02
C LYS A 131 5.60 8.60 24.56
N ASN A 132 5.72 9.72 23.84
CA ASN A 132 5.22 11.03 24.28
C ASN A 132 3.83 11.38 23.71
N ILE A 133 3.41 10.79 22.57
CA ILE A 133 2.22 11.23 21.82
C ILE A 133 1.19 10.11 21.72
N GLY A 134 1.61 8.86 21.90
CA GLY A 134 0.80 7.66 21.67
C GLY A 134 0.81 7.20 20.22
N MET A 135 1.11 5.92 20.01
CA MET A 135 1.24 5.30 18.67
C MET A 135 -0.04 5.45 17.83
N ALA A 136 -1.22 5.25 18.43
CA ALA A 136 -2.49 5.36 17.73
C ALA A 136 -2.72 6.77 17.17
N ARG A 137 -2.35 7.82 17.91
CA ARG A 137 -2.52 9.22 17.48
C ARG A 137 -1.56 9.60 16.37
N LEU A 138 -0.31 9.14 16.44
CA LEU A 138 0.68 9.36 15.38
C LEU A 138 0.27 8.66 14.10
N ASN A 139 -0.12 7.38 14.20
CA ASN A 139 -0.57 6.58 13.06
C ASN A 139 -1.81 7.18 12.40
N SER A 140 -2.82 7.56 13.18
CA SER A 140 -4.04 8.20 12.66
C SER A 140 -3.73 9.51 11.94
N ARG A 141 -2.86 10.37 12.50
CA ARG A 141 -2.46 11.62 11.85
C ARG A 141 -1.68 11.38 10.56
N TYR A 142 -0.74 10.45 10.58
CA TYR A 142 0.02 10.10 9.38
C TYR A 142 -0.90 9.64 8.25
N HIS A 143 -1.81 8.68 8.53
CA HIS A 143 -2.73 8.17 7.51
C HIS A 143 -3.75 9.19 7.04
N LEU A 144 -4.26 10.06 7.93
CA LEU A 144 -5.15 11.15 7.54
C LEU A 144 -4.47 12.04 6.48
N TRP A 145 -3.26 12.52 6.76
CA TRP A 145 -2.54 13.41 5.85
C TRP A 145 -2.03 12.70 4.60
N LEU A 146 -1.69 11.41 4.70
CA LEU A 146 -1.40 10.56 3.54
C LEU A 146 -2.61 10.48 2.59
N ASN A 147 -3.80 10.27 3.12
CA ASN A 147 -5.03 10.24 2.33
C ASN A 147 -5.41 11.64 1.78
N VAL A 148 -5.15 12.72 2.54
CA VAL A 148 -5.32 14.10 2.04
C VAL A 148 -4.39 14.34 0.84
N GLY A 149 -3.13 13.94 0.92
CA GLY A 149 -2.20 14.02 -0.20
C GLY A 149 -2.68 13.21 -1.40
N ALA A 150 -3.09 11.97 -1.17
CA ALA A 150 -3.57 11.07 -2.20
C ALA A 150 -4.88 11.57 -2.87
N LEU A 151 -5.70 12.38 -2.20
CA LEU A 151 -6.98 12.87 -2.74
C LEU A 151 -6.81 13.69 -4.03
N PHE A 152 -5.85 14.59 -4.03
CA PHE A 152 -5.63 15.50 -5.16
C PHE A 152 -4.69 14.89 -6.23
N ALA A 153 -3.98 13.85 -5.87
CA ALA A 153 -2.93 13.27 -6.70
C ALA A 153 -3.43 12.74 -8.06
N PRO A 154 -4.55 11.99 -8.18
CA PRO A 154 -5.02 11.49 -9.47
C PRO A 154 -5.39 12.61 -10.43
N THR A 155 -6.07 13.66 -9.95
CA THR A 155 -6.42 14.82 -10.80
C THR A 155 -5.15 15.50 -11.32
N VAL A 156 -4.15 15.74 -10.47
CA VAL A 156 -2.88 16.33 -10.89
C VAL A 156 -2.13 15.42 -11.86
N ALA A 157 -2.12 14.12 -11.61
CA ALA A 157 -1.49 13.15 -12.50
C ALA A 157 -2.11 13.15 -13.89
N VAL A 158 -3.44 13.20 -13.97
CA VAL A 158 -4.18 13.24 -15.23
C VAL A 158 -3.95 14.56 -15.97
N LEU A 159 -3.97 15.70 -15.27
CA LEU A 159 -3.65 16.99 -15.87
C LEU A 159 -2.26 16.99 -16.52
N ILE A 160 -1.25 16.49 -15.80
CA ILE A 160 0.10 16.33 -16.36
C ILE A 160 0.09 15.35 -17.55
N ALA A 161 -0.59 14.22 -17.41
CA ALA A 161 -0.63 13.18 -18.43
C ALA A 161 -1.33 13.64 -19.73
N ASN A 162 -2.35 14.48 -19.65
CA ASN A 162 -3.05 15.02 -20.81
C ASN A 162 -2.19 16.02 -21.61
N HIS A 163 -1.40 16.85 -20.91
CA HIS A 163 -0.59 17.87 -21.58
C HIS A 163 0.78 17.34 -22.05
N PHE A 164 1.40 16.44 -21.27
CA PHE A 164 2.80 16.02 -21.45
C PHE A 164 2.97 14.50 -21.62
N GLY A 165 1.88 13.72 -21.61
CA GLY A 165 1.90 12.27 -21.69
C GLY A 165 2.01 11.58 -20.31
N ASN A 166 1.63 10.29 -20.26
CA ASN A 166 1.50 9.54 -19.01
C ASN A 166 2.83 9.48 -18.21
N ARG A 167 3.96 9.39 -18.89
CA ARG A 167 5.28 9.31 -18.25
C ARG A 167 5.69 10.61 -17.55
N ALA A 168 5.21 11.77 -18.01
CA ALA A 168 5.50 13.05 -17.39
C ALA A 168 4.97 13.16 -15.95
N ALA A 169 3.91 12.42 -15.61
CA ALA A 169 3.39 12.36 -14.25
C ALA A 169 4.43 11.79 -13.24
N PHE A 170 5.33 10.90 -13.69
CA PHE A 170 6.43 10.43 -12.83
C PHE A 170 7.39 11.55 -12.45
N PHE A 171 7.62 12.55 -13.32
CA PHE A 171 8.40 13.73 -12.94
C PHE A 171 7.71 14.52 -11.82
N GLY A 172 6.38 14.66 -11.89
CA GLY A 172 5.60 15.24 -10.79
C GLY A 172 5.81 14.50 -9.46
N SER A 173 5.73 13.16 -9.47
CA SER A 173 6.03 12.34 -8.30
C SER A 173 7.47 12.55 -7.82
N ALA A 174 8.46 12.64 -8.72
CA ALA A 174 9.86 12.86 -8.37
C ALA A 174 10.06 14.17 -7.60
N VAL A 175 9.47 15.26 -8.08
CA VAL A 175 9.53 16.58 -7.41
C VAL A 175 8.95 16.51 -6.00
N ILE A 176 7.81 15.83 -5.85
CA ILE A 176 7.14 15.71 -4.54
C ILE A 176 7.96 14.84 -3.58
N TYR A 177 8.61 13.76 -4.08
CA TYR A 177 9.52 12.95 -3.26
C TYR A 177 10.77 13.73 -2.84
N LEU A 178 11.29 14.65 -3.67
CA LEU A 178 12.36 15.59 -3.25
C LEU A 178 11.89 16.52 -2.13
N ILE A 179 10.64 16.97 -2.17
CA ILE A 179 10.06 17.76 -1.08
C ILE A 179 9.94 16.89 0.17
N ALA A 180 9.41 15.67 0.08
CA ALA A 180 9.31 14.71 1.20
C ALA A 180 10.69 14.42 1.81
N TRP A 181 11.73 14.24 0.98
CA TRP A 181 13.11 14.06 1.39
C TRP A 181 13.65 15.29 2.14
N SER A 182 13.36 16.50 1.64
CA SER A 182 13.75 17.76 2.28
C SER A 182 13.05 17.94 3.62
N VAL A 183 11.76 17.61 3.71
CA VAL A 183 10.97 17.61 4.95
C VAL A 183 11.56 16.65 5.97
N PHE A 184 11.87 15.41 5.57
CA PHE A 184 12.49 14.43 6.45
C PHE A 184 13.86 14.92 6.99
N LYS A 185 14.69 15.49 6.11
CA LYS A 185 15.99 16.07 6.47
C LYS A 185 15.83 17.27 7.43
N TYR A 186 14.86 18.14 7.18
CA TYR A 186 14.62 19.34 7.99
C TYR A 186 14.19 18.99 9.41
N PHE A 187 13.25 18.07 9.57
CA PHE A 187 12.76 17.65 10.89
C PHE A 187 13.75 16.76 11.65
N ARG A 188 14.84 16.31 11.02
CA ARG A 188 15.84 15.42 11.63
C ARG A 188 15.19 14.30 12.44
N ILE A 189 14.30 13.53 11.79
CA ILE A 189 13.67 12.35 12.40
C ILE A 189 14.77 11.27 12.52
N VAL A 190 15.69 11.51 13.45
CA VAL A 190 16.87 10.64 13.66
C VAL A 190 16.91 10.28 15.14
N GLN A 191 16.82 8.99 15.43
CA GLN A 191 17.22 8.45 16.72
C GLN A 191 18.49 7.62 16.48
N GLU A 192 19.52 7.78 17.33
CA GLU A 192 20.74 6.99 17.21
C GLU A 192 20.43 5.51 17.42
N ASP A 193 20.63 4.71 16.38
CA ASP A 193 20.52 3.25 16.47
C ASP A 193 21.77 2.67 17.15
N LYS A 194 21.58 2.17 18.36
CA LYS A 194 22.68 1.70 19.24
C LYS A 194 23.22 0.31 18.94
N SER A 195 22.81 -0.41 17.92
CA SER A 195 23.38 -1.76 17.71
C SER A 195 23.36 -2.21 16.25
N LEU A 196 24.50 -2.10 15.59
CA LEU A 196 24.80 -2.80 14.36
C LEU A 196 25.35 -4.19 14.74
N HIS A 197 24.63 -5.26 14.48
CA HIS A 197 25.07 -6.62 14.74
C HIS A 197 25.25 -7.41 13.46
N ALA A 198 26.31 -8.18 13.36
CA ALA A 198 26.52 -9.08 12.23
C ALA A 198 25.41 -10.15 12.18
N VAL A 199 24.88 -10.40 11.00
CA VAL A 199 23.74 -11.29 10.78
C VAL A 199 24.17 -12.54 10.04
N ASN A 200 23.62 -13.68 10.46
CA ASN A 200 23.80 -14.95 9.78
C ASN A 200 22.51 -15.30 8.98
N PRO A 201 22.53 -15.22 7.64
CA PRO A 201 21.34 -15.42 6.82
C PRO A 201 20.66 -16.79 7.02
N ARG A 202 21.43 -17.85 7.24
CA ARG A 202 20.90 -19.21 7.46
C ARG A 202 20.08 -19.31 8.76
N LYS A 203 20.53 -18.66 9.83
CA LYS A 203 19.77 -18.62 11.09
C LYS A 203 18.49 -17.86 10.94
N THR A 204 18.48 -16.80 10.15
CA THR A 204 17.28 -15.97 9.86
C THR A 204 16.21 -16.77 9.12
N VAL A 205 16.55 -17.47 8.04
CA VAL A 205 15.58 -18.28 7.27
C VAL A 205 14.96 -19.38 8.14
N ARG A 206 15.79 -20.08 8.94
CA ARG A 206 15.28 -21.12 9.87
C ARG A 206 14.34 -20.54 10.93
N ALA A 207 14.67 -19.38 11.47
CA ALA A 207 13.82 -18.68 12.44
C ALA A 207 12.50 -18.21 11.81
N LEU A 208 12.52 -17.68 10.60
CA LEU A 208 11.31 -17.30 9.85
C LEU A 208 10.39 -18.50 9.63
N TRP A 209 10.93 -19.63 9.17
CA TRP A 209 10.14 -20.85 8.97
C TRP A 209 9.50 -21.33 10.27
N LYS A 210 10.27 -21.41 11.35
CA LYS A 210 9.76 -21.78 12.68
C LYS A 210 8.65 -20.82 13.14
N ASN A 211 8.86 -19.51 13.02
CA ASN A 211 7.89 -18.50 13.41
C ASN A 211 6.61 -18.59 12.55
N THR A 212 6.74 -18.92 11.26
CA THR A 212 5.59 -19.11 10.36
C THR A 212 4.72 -20.29 10.81
N VAL A 213 5.35 -21.44 11.10
CA VAL A 213 4.62 -22.62 11.57
C VAL A 213 3.94 -22.35 12.93
N GLU A 214 4.66 -21.70 13.85
CA GLU A 214 4.11 -21.34 15.16
C GLU A 214 2.95 -20.33 15.04
N PHE A 215 3.08 -19.32 14.16
CA PHE A 215 2.04 -18.32 13.90
C PHE A 215 0.71 -18.96 13.50
N PHE A 216 0.75 -19.88 12.52
CA PHE A 216 -0.48 -20.53 12.04
C PHE A 216 -1.08 -21.55 13.02
N LYS A 217 -0.33 -21.96 14.06
CA LYS A 217 -0.84 -22.76 15.17
C LYS A 217 -1.57 -21.92 16.23
N LEU A 218 -1.35 -20.61 16.27
CA LEU A 218 -2.06 -19.73 17.21
C LEU A 218 -3.51 -19.57 16.79
N GLN A 219 -4.42 -19.67 17.76
CA GLN A 219 -5.87 -19.57 17.52
C GLN A 219 -6.23 -18.22 16.89
N GLY A 220 -7.01 -18.25 15.81
CA GLY A 220 -7.49 -17.05 15.10
C GLY A 220 -6.48 -16.40 14.16
N MET A 221 -5.18 -16.80 14.16
CA MET A 221 -4.18 -16.16 13.32
C MET A 221 -4.33 -16.50 11.84
N MET A 222 -4.79 -17.71 11.50
CA MET A 222 -5.16 -18.05 10.13
C MET A 222 -6.26 -17.11 9.61
N ARG A 223 -7.30 -16.86 10.41
CA ARG A 223 -8.36 -15.91 10.05
C ARG A 223 -7.82 -14.49 9.87
N ALA A 224 -7.02 -13.99 10.83
CA ALA A 224 -6.41 -12.68 10.74
C ALA A 224 -5.57 -12.55 9.45
N TYR A 225 -4.80 -13.59 9.12
CA TYR A 225 -3.99 -13.64 7.91
C TYR A 225 -4.84 -13.61 6.64
N LEU A 226 -5.88 -14.46 6.55
CA LEU A 226 -6.73 -14.55 5.37
C LEU A 226 -7.57 -13.28 5.15
N VAL A 227 -8.10 -12.67 6.20
CA VAL A 227 -8.83 -11.39 6.10
C VAL A 227 -7.91 -10.29 5.57
N ASN A 228 -6.70 -10.20 6.10
CA ASN A 228 -5.72 -9.22 5.66
C ASN A 228 -5.28 -9.47 4.21
N PHE A 229 -5.01 -10.73 3.87
CA PHE A 229 -4.71 -11.17 2.50
C PHE A 229 -5.83 -10.80 1.52
N GLY A 230 -7.09 -11.05 1.90
CA GLY A 230 -8.26 -10.68 1.09
C GLY A 230 -8.33 -9.18 0.84
N TYR A 231 -8.23 -8.37 1.90
CA TYR A 231 -8.24 -6.92 1.78
C TYR A 231 -7.16 -6.40 0.81
N TYR A 232 -5.92 -6.87 0.95
CA TYR A 232 -4.83 -6.45 0.07
C TYR A 232 -4.93 -7.02 -1.35
N SER A 233 -5.56 -8.19 -1.53
CA SER A 233 -5.89 -8.71 -2.87
C SER A 233 -6.85 -7.77 -3.60
N LEU A 234 -7.90 -7.29 -2.92
CA LEU A 234 -8.83 -6.32 -3.47
C LEU A 234 -8.16 -5.00 -3.81
N ARG A 235 -7.28 -4.53 -2.92
CA ARG A 235 -6.51 -3.31 -3.15
C ARG A 235 -5.60 -3.45 -4.37
N ALA A 236 -4.88 -4.57 -4.50
CA ALA A 236 -3.99 -4.82 -5.64
C ALA A 236 -4.76 -4.84 -6.97
N MET A 237 -5.89 -5.57 -7.03
CA MET A 237 -6.75 -5.63 -8.21
C MET A 237 -7.27 -4.26 -8.61
N ARG A 238 -7.77 -3.51 -7.65
CA ARG A 238 -8.34 -2.17 -7.88
C ARG A 238 -7.30 -1.19 -8.41
N VAL A 239 -6.14 -1.09 -7.75
CA VAL A 239 -5.09 -0.15 -8.15
C VAL A 239 -4.57 -0.47 -9.55
N LEU A 240 -4.47 -1.75 -9.90
CA LEU A 240 -3.94 -2.17 -11.18
C LEU A 240 -4.96 -2.08 -12.32
N TYR A 241 -6.18 -2.59 -12.10
CA TYR A 241 -7.11 -2.82 -13.20
C TYR A 241 -8.20 -1.76 -13.35
N VAL A 242 -8.57 -1.00 -12.31
CA VAL A 242 -9.58 0.06 -12.47
C VAL A 242 -9.16 1.12 -13.49
N PRO A 243 -7.91 1.64 -13.50
CA PRO A 243 -7.49 2.57 -14.54
C PRO A 243 -7.60 1.99 -15.95
N ILE A 244 -7.21 0.73 -16.12
CA ILE A 244 -7.28 0.04 -17.41
C ILE A 244 -8.74 -0.16 -17.85
N LEU A 245 -9.60 -0.63 -16.93
CA LEU A 245 -11.02 -0.86 -17.21
C LEU A 245 -11.76 0.43 -17.59
N VAL A 246 -11.45 1.55 -16.96
CA VAL A 246 -12.06 2.85 -17.30
C VAL A 246 -11.67 3.26 -18.73
N ILE A 247 -10.41 3.12 -19.10
CA ILE A 247 -9.94 3.46 -20.47
C ILE A 247 -10.48 2.48 -21.51
N GLU A 248 -10.48 1.16 -21.24
CA GLU A 248 -11.04 0.14 -22.14
C GLU A 248 -12.56 0.25 -22.29
N ALA A 249 -13.27 0.80 -21.29
CA ALA A 249 -14.68 1.13 -21.38
C ALA A 249 -14.98 2.38 -22.26
N GLY A 250 -13.95 2.99 -22.85
CA GLY A 250 -14.05 4.12 -23.78
C GLY A 250 -14.09 5.49 -23.11
N PHE A 251 -13.80 5.58 -21.80
CA PHE A 251 -13.71 6.87 -21.12
C PHE A 251 -12.32 7.48 -21.26
N ASP A 252 -12.27 8.80 -21.25
CA ASP A 252 -11.04 9.55 -21.27
C ASP A 252 -10.32 9.58 -19.90
N LYS A 253 -9.11 10.14 -19.89
CA LYS A 253 -8.30 10.24 -18.67
C LYS A 253 -8.87 11.21 -17.65
N ASP A 254 -9.65 12.22 -18.08
CA ASP A 254 -10.26 13.18 -17.17
C ASP A 254 -11.31 12.47 -16.30
N VAL A 255 -12.14 11.63 -16.90
CA VAL A 255 -13.08 10.76 -16.18
C VAL A 255 -12.34 9.82 -15.23
N LEU A 256 -11.24 9.21 -15.69
CA LEU A 256 -10.40 8.38 -14.81
C LEU A 256 -9.91 9.18 -13.59
N GLY A 257 -9.41 10.40 -13.81
CA GLY A 257 -8.96 11.28 -12.72
C GLY A 257 -10.05 11.52 -11.69
N TRP A 258 -11.28 11.81 -12.13
CA TRP A 258 -12.43 11.98 -11.26
C TRP A 258 -12.80 10.70 -10.51
N VAL A 259 -12.84 9.55 -11.16
CA VAL A 259 -13.14 8.25 -10.53
C VAL A 259 -12.15 7.92 -9.43
N LEU A 260 -10.85 8.10 -9.68
CA LEU A 260 -9.80 7.84 -8.70
C LEU A 260 -9.86 8.84 -7.52
N THR A 261 -10.08 10.12 -7.80
CA THR A 261 -10.18 11.17 -6.78
C THR A 261 -11.41 10.96 -5.88
N LEU A 262 -12.59 10.77 -6.47
CA LEU A 262 -13.82 10.49 -5.73
C LEU A 262 -13.72 9.19 -4.92
N GLY A 263 -12.94 8.23 -5.43
CA GLY A 263 -12.67 6.99 -4.73
C GLY A 263 -11.92 7.15 -3.41
N ILE A 264 -11.17 8.23 -3.19
CA ILE A 264 -10.46 8.47 -1.93
C ILE A 264 -11.36 9.10 -0.85
N VAL A 265 -12.42 9.80 -1.26
CA VAL A 265 -13.34 10.47 -0.33
C VAL A 265 -13.89 9.54 0.76
N PRO A 266 -14.36 8.31 0.47
CA PRO A 266 -14.80 7.37 1.50
C PRO A 266 -13.76 7.06 2.57
N TYR A 267 -12.49 6.96 2.19
CA TYR A 267 -11.40 6.71 3.15
C TYR A 267 -11.20 7.88 4.11
N LEU A 268 -11.35 9.11 3.64
CA LEU A 268 -11.26 10.30 4.48
C LEU A 268 -12.44 10.40 5.44
N VAL A 269 -13.66 10.25 4.92
CA VAL A 269 -14.90 10.42 5.69
C VAL A 269 -15.07 9.29 6.71
N LEU A 270 -14.83 8.04 6.30
CA LEU A 270 -15.07 6.88 7.15
C LEU A 270 -13.96 6.65 8.19
N SER A 271 -12.72 7.09 7.95
CA SER A 271 -11.59 6.83 8.85
C SER A 271 -11.84 7.31 10.28
N GLU A 272 -12.41 8.50 10.48
CA GLU A 272 -12.75 9.01 11.81
C GLU A 272 -13.96 8.32 12.43
N PHE A 273 -14.96 7.99 11.61
CA PHE A 273 -16.19 7.35 12.07
C PHE A 273 -15.93 5.89 12.47
N MET A 274 -15.13 5.15 11.71
CA MET A 274 -14.88 3.71 11.89
C MET A 274 -14.28 3.38 13.25
N GLY A 275 -13.42 4.21 13.82
CA GLY A 275 -12.86 3.97 15.16
C GLY A 275 -13.93 3.89 16.26
N ARG A 276 -15.01 4.67 16.16
CA ARG A 276 -16.17 4.63 17.08
C ARG A 276 -17.10 3.47 16.74
N ALA A 277 -17.35 3.26 15.47
CA ALA A 277 -18.25 2.22 14.96
C ALA A 277 -17.75 0.81 15.29
N VAL A 278 -16.46 0.56 15.14
CA VAL A 278 -15.81 -0.72 15.47
C VAL A 278 -15.91 -1.04 16.96
N ARG A 279 -15.74 -0.06 17.83
CA ARG A 279 -15.93 -0.24 19.28
C ARG A 279 -17.38 -0.58 19.65
N ARG A 280 -18.36 0.01 18.95
CA ARG A 280 -19.78 -0.18 19.26
C ARG A 280 -20.36 -1.48 18.69
N PHE A 281 -20.03 -1.82 17.46
CA PHE A 281 -20.66 -2.92 16.72
C PHE A 281 -19.73 -4.13 16.53
N GLY A 282 -18.47 -4.03 16.93
CA GLY A 282 -17.48 -5.08 16.75
C GLY A 282 -16.88 -5.14 15.34
N LYS A 283 -15.77 -5.83 15.22
CA LYS A 283 -14.96 -5.88 13.98
C LYS A 283 -15.62 -6.70 12.87
N THR A 284 -16.21 -7.85 13.24
CA THR A 284 -16.71 -8.84 12.28
C THR A 284 -17.79 -8.27 11.36
N ILE A 285 -18.67 -7.39 11.88
CA ILE A 285 -19.73 -6.79 11.06
C ILE A 285 -19.17 -5.92 9.93
N TRP A 286 -18.11 -5.15 10.21
CA TRP A 286 -17.50 -4.28 9.21
C TRP A 286 -16.73 -5.06 8.15
N MET A 287 -16.11 -6.18 8.51
CA MET A 287 -15.50 -7.11 7.54
C MET A 287 -16.55 -7.74 6.63
N VAL A 288 -17.66 -8.22 7.21
CA VAL A 288 -18.76 -8.80 6.44
C VAL A 288 -19.37 -7.77 5.49
N LEU A 289 -19.64 -6.56 5.99
CA LEU A 289 -20.17 -5.47 5.16
C LEU A 289 -19.18 -5.06 4.06
N GLY A 290 -17.89 -4.95 4.38
CA GLY A 290 -16.86 -4.58 3.41
C GLY A 290 -16.70 -5.64 2.32
N PHE A 291 -16.47 -6.91 2.66
CA PHE A 291 -16.35 -7.98 1.68
C PHE A 291 -17.65 -8.24 0.94
N GLY A 292 -18.79 -8.25 1.65
CA GLY A 292 -20.10 -8.49 1.06
C GLY A 292 -20.53 -7.42 0.09
N SER A 293 -20.40 -6.14 0.46
CA SER A 293 -20.71 -5.03 -0.45
C SER A 293 -19.79 -5.03 -1.68
N PHE A 294 -18.50 -5.34 -1.49
CA PHE A 294 -17.58 -5.44 -2.61
C PHE A 294 -17.98 -6.58 -3.57
N ALA A 295 -18.34 -7.76 -3.05
CA ALA A 295 -18.79 -8.88 -3.88
C ALA A 295 -20.06 -8.54 -4.69
N VAL A 296 -21.04 -7.90 -4.05
CA VAL A 296 -22.27 -7.46 -4.71
C VAL A 296 -21.99 -6.43 -5.80
N LEU A 297 -21.17 -5.41 -5.49
CA LEU A 297 -20.77 -4.38 -6.45
C LEU A 297 -19.96 -4.96 -7.62
N SER A 298 -19.08 -5.93 -7.36
CA SER A 298 -18.34 -6.63 -8.41
C SER A 298 -19.26 -7.42 -9.33
N ALA A 299 -20.26 -8.12 -8.76
CA ALA A 299 -21.26 -8.80 -9.58
C ALA A 299 -22.10 -7.83 -10.40
N ALA A 300 -22.49 -6.67 -9.83
CA ALA A 300 -23.21 -5.63 -10.56
C ALA A 300 -22.38 -5.02 -11.70
N ALA A 301 -21.06 -4.86 -11.51
CA ALA A 301 -20.15 -4.31 -12.52
C ALA A 301 -20.09 -5.16 -13.80
N MET A 302 -20.40 -6.46 -13.71
CA MET A 302 -20.40 -7.36 -14.87
C MET A 302 -21.53 -7.03 -15.88
N PHE A 303 -22.61 -6.42 -15.39
CA PHE A 303 -23.78 -6.05 -16.20
C PHE A 303 -23.86 -4.54 -16.43
N ALA A 304 -22.97 -3.76 -15.82
CA ALA A 304 -22.97 -2.31 -15.91
C ALA A 304 -22.08 -1.82 -17.06
N THR A 305 -22.56 -0.82 -17.79
CA THR A 305 -21.79 -0.10 -18.81
C THR A 305 -21.95 1.42 -18.60
N GLY A 306 -21.06 2.21 -19.17
CA GLY A 306 -21.16 3.67 -19.09
C GLY A 306 -21.05 4.21 -17.67
N ILE A 307 -21.82 5.25 -17.34
CA ILE A 307 -21.80 5.93 -16.03
C ILE A 307 -22.07 5.00 -14.83
N PRO A 308 -23.05 4.06 -14.89
CA PRO A 308 -23.24 3.07 -13.83
C PRO A 308 -21.98 2.27 -13.45
N LEU A 309 -21.15 1.89 -14.43
CA LEU A 309 -19.89 1.20 -14.17
C LEU A 309 -18.92 2.09 -13.37
N LEU A 310 -18.80 3.37 -13.73
CA LEU A 310 -17.96 4.33 -12.98
C LEU A 310 -18.45 4.53 -11.56
N ALA A 311 -19.77 4.63 -11.35
CA ALA A 311 -20.36 4.72 -10.02
C ALA A 311 -20.04 3.50 -9.16
N ILE A 312 -20.04 2.30 -9.74
CA ILE A 312 -19.65 1.06 -9.05
C ILE A 312 -18.16 1.11 -8.67
N PHE A 313 -17.25 1.60 -9.54
CA PHE A 313 -15.83 1.72 -9.20
C PHE A 313 -15.59 2.69 -8.03
N VAL A 314 -16.35 3.78 -7.94
CA VAL A 314 -16.32 4.67 -6.77
C VAL A 314 -16.90 3.98 -5.54
N ALA A 315 -18.03 3.27 -5.66
CA ALA A 315 -18.66 2.53 -4.57
C ALA A 315 -17.76 1.40 -4.00
N TRP A 316 -16.93 0.76 -4.80
CA TRP A 316 -15.92 -0.19 -4.34
C TRP A 316 -14.98 0.40 -3.29
N GLN A 317 -14.72 1.69 -3.37
CA GLN A 317 -13.84 2.38 -2.43
C GLN A 317 -14.50 2.48 -1.03
N VAL A 318 -15.82 2.60 -0.97
CA VAL A 318 -16.57 2.54 0.31
C VAL A 318 -16.34 1.18 0.98
N SER A 319 -16.44 0.08 0.22
CA SER A 319 -16.18 -1.28 0.74
C SER A 319 -14.75 -1.42 1.28
N GLY A 320 -13.77 -0.87 0.56
CA GLY A 320 -12.38 -0.83 1.01
C GLY A 320 -12.19 -0.01 2.28
N ALA A 321 -12.79 1.17 2.36
CA ALA A 321 -12.70 2.08 3.50
C ALA A 321 -13.32 1.46 4.79
N LEU A 322 -14.40 0.69 4.67
CA LEU A 322 -14.99 -0.06 5.79
C LEU A 322 -14.02 -1.09 6.37
N MET A 323 -13.18 -1.70 5.53
CA MET A 323 -12.23 -2.73 5.94
C MET A 323 -10.89 -2.17 6.41
N GLU A 324 -10.46 -0.99 5.92
CA GLU A 324 -9.14 -0.42 6.18
C GLU A 324 -8.83 -0.28 7.68
N SER A 325 -9.82 0.11 8.48
CA SER A 325 -9.62 0.28 9.93
C SER A 325 -9.67 -1.03 10.73
N VAL A 326 -9.99 -2.15 10.09
CA VAL A 326 -10.34 -3.40 10.79
C VAL A 326 -9.44 -4.58 10.45
N HIS A 327 -8.90 -4.62 9.24
CA HIS A 327 -8.16 -5.78 8.74
C HIS A 327 -6.95 -6.17 9.60
N ASP A 328 -6.21 -5.19 10.13
CA ASP A 328 -5.05 -5.42 10.99
C ASP A 328 -5.43 -5.72 12.45
N LEU A 329 -6.60 -5.27 12.92
CA LEU A 329 -7.00 -5.38 14.33
C LEU A 329 -7.14 -6.82 14.80
N LEU A 330 -7.44 -7.77 13.90
CA LEU A 330 -7.53 -9.19 14.26
C LEU A 330 -6.18 -9.74 14.74
N PHE A 331 -5.10 -9.32 14.09
CA PHE A 331 -3.75 -9.70 14.50
C PHE A 331 -3.38 -9.08 15.85
N PHE A 332 -3.55 -7.77 15.98
CA PHE A 332 -3.12 -7.05 17.19
C PHE A 332 -3.89 -7.46 18.43
N ASP A 333 -5.20 -7.75 18.31
CA ASP A 333 -6.04 -8.18 19.44
C ASP A 333 -5.87 -9.67 19.78
N GLY A 334 -5.45 -10.48 18.80
CA GLY A 334 -5.19 -11.90 19.01
C GLY A 334 -3.77 -12.22 19.50
N THR A 335 -2.91 -11.18 19.68
CA THR A 335 -1.50 -11.38 20.03
C THR A 335 -1.05 -10.49 21.19
N THR A 336 -0.18 -11.02 22.05
CA THR A 336 0.51 -10.24 23.09
C THR A 336 1.63 -9.39 22.47
N LYS A 337 2.11 -8.35 23.16
CA LYS A 337 3.21 -7.48 22.67
C LYS A 337 4.45 -8.28 22.27
N SER A 338 4.81 -9.32 23.03
CA SER A 338 5.93 -10.20 22.71
C SER A 338 5.68 -11.02 21.42
N GLN A 339 4.46 -11.52 21.26
CA GLN A 339 4.06 -12.24 20.05
C GLN A 339 3.98 -11.33 18.82
N GLN A 340 3.54 -10.08 19.00
CA GLN A 340 3.54 -9.08 17.92
C GLN A 340 4.94 -8.89 17.36
N SER A 341 5.93 -8.63 18.22
CA SER A 341 7.32 -8.48 17.79
C SER A 341 7.85 -9.72 17.05
N LYS A 342 7.46 -10.92 17.49
CA LYS A 342 7.91 -12.19 16.90
C LYS A 342 7.24 -12.52 15.58
N TYR A 343 5.93 -12.29 15.46
CA TYR A 343 5.12 -12.81 14.36
C TYR A 343 4.69 -11.74 13.34
N TYR A 344 4.94 -10.45 13.62
CA TYR A 344 4.55 -9.37 12.71
C TYR A 344 5.13 -9.53 11.30
N GLY A 345 6.39 -9.98 11.18
CA GLY A 345 7.00 -10.25 9.89
C GLY A 345 6.27 -11.32 9.08
N VAL A 346 5.79 -12.38 9.74
CA VAL A 346 4.96 -13.42 9.11
C VAL A 346 3.60 -12.84 8.70
N PHE A 347 2.95 -12.09 9.60
CA PHE A 347 1.67 -11.45 9.29
C PHE A 347 1.77 -10.47 8.11
N ARG A 348 2.88 -9.71 8.01
CA ARG A 348 3.13 -8.79 6.87
C ARG A 348 3.22 -9.49 5.52
N THR A 349 3.48 -10.79 5.46
CA THR A 349 3.42 -11.53 4.19
C THR A 349 2.01 -11.53 3.58
N SER A 350 0.96 -11.42 4.40
CA SER A 350 -0.42 -11.26 3.95
C SER A 350 -0.70 -9.91 3.25
N VAL A 351 0.21 -8.96 3.34
CA VAL A 351 0.18 -7.69 2.59
C VAL A 351 0.89 -7.82 1.23
N ASN A 352 2.00 -8.54 1.20
CA ASN A 352 2.86 -8.61 0.01
C ASN A 352 2.43 -9.72 -0.96
N LEU A 353 2.04 -10.91 -0.46
CA LEU A 353 1.60 -12.02 -1.29
C LEU A 353 0.38 -11.70 -2.17
N PRO A 354 -0.62 -10.93 -1.73
CA PRO A 354 -1.73 -10.50 -2.58
C PRO A 354 -1.30 -9.78 -3.84
N ASN A 355 -0.28 -8.93 -3.76
CA ASN A 355 0.25 -8.21 -4.91
C ASN A 355 0.94 -9.12 -5.95
N VAL A 356 1.24 -10.37 -5.56
CA VAL A 356 1.73 -11.41 -6.47
C VAL A 356 0.57 -12.24 -7.02
N ILE A 357 -0.22 -12.80 -6.11
CA ILE A 357 -1.23 -13.82 -6.45
C ILE A 357 -2.42 -13.21 -7.20
N ALA A 358 -2.94 -12.07 -6.75
CA ALA A 358 -4.12 -11.48 -7.36
C ALA A 358 -3.89 -11.01 -8.81
N PRO A 359 -2.79 -10.29 -9.17
CA PRO A 359 -2.50 -9.95 -10.55
C PRO A 359 -2.21 -11.17 -11.44
N MET A 360 -1.54 -12.21 -10.92
CA MET A 360 -1.30 -13.45 -11.67
C MET A 360 -2.60 -14.17 -12.01
N LEU A 361 -3.49 -14.33 -11.04
CA LEU A 361 -4.81 -14.93 -11.27
C LEU A 361 -5.62 -14.11 -12.28
N ALA A 362 -5.62 -12.78 -12.12
CA ALA A 362 -6.29 -11.91 -13.07
C ALA A 362 -5.68 -12.02 -14.47
N ALA A 363 -4.36 -12.01 -14.62
CA ALA A 363 -3.68 -12.14 -15.90
C ALA A 363 -4.04 -13.48 -16.60
N ALA A 364 -4.09 -14.58 -15.85
CA ALA A 364 -4.50 -15.88 -16.37
C ALA A 364 -5.96 -15.86 -16.88
N VAL A 365 -6.87 -15.27 -16.12
CA VAL A 365 -8.28 -15.16 -16.52
C VAL A 365 -8.45 -14.21 -17.70
N ILE A 366 -7.78 -13.06 -17.71
CA ILE A 366 -7.80 -12.08 -18.80
C ILE A 366 -7.30 -12.71 -20.11
N SER A 367 -6.24 -13.52 -20.04
CA SER A 367 -5.68 -14.17 -21.24
C SER A 367 -6.62 -15.20 -21.87
N LEU A 368 -7.52 -15.80 -21.09
CA LEU A 368 -8.48 -16.81 -21.56
C LEU A 368 -9.83 -16.22 -21.94
N PHE A 369 -10.30 -15.20 -21.21
CA PHE A 369 -11.69 -14.73 -21.29
C PHE A 369 -11.84 -13.21 -21.54
N GLY A 370 -10.73 -12.49 -21.68
CA GLY A 370 -10.73 -11.04 -21.90
C GLY A 370 -10.79 -10.22 -20.61
N MET A 371 -10.68 -8.90 -20.74
CA MET A 371 -10.47 -7.98 -19.61
C MET A 371 -11.67 -7.91 -18.65
N THR A 372 -12.88 -7.96 -19.15
CA THR A 372 -14.11 -7.98 -18.32
C THR A 372 -14.14 -9.15 -17.34
N SER A 373 -13.46 -10.25 -17.65
CA SER A 373 -13.35 -11.42 -16.78
C SER A 373 -12.56 -11.15 -15.50
N ALA A 374 -11.72 -10.11 -15.45
CA ALA A 374 -11.03 -9.70 -14.23
C ALA A 374 -12.03 -9.38 -13.11
N VAL A 375 -13.19 -8.82 -13.46
CA VAL A 375 -14.27 -8.53 -12.52
C VAL A 375 -14.85 -9.82 -11.92
N TRP A 376 -14.98 -10.89 -12.74
CA TRP A 376 -15.44 -12.20 -12.27
C TRP A 376 -14.49 -12.82 -11.26
N VAL A 377 -13.19 -12.81 -11.54
CA VAL A 377 -12.16 -13.32 -10.61
C VAL A 377 -12.25 -12.61 -9.28
N VAL A 378 -12.37 -11.29 -9.32
CA VAL A 378 -12.52 -10.45 -8.13
C VAL A 378 -13.77 -10.86 -7.35
N THR A 379 -14.92 -11.04 -8.03
CA THR A 379 -16.19 -11.44 -7.39
C THR A 379 -16.09 -12.80 -6.69
N VAL A 380 -15.54 -13.81 -7.37
CA VAL A 380 -15.38 -15.15 -6.81
C VAL A 380 -14.43 -15.15 -5.62
N PHE A 381 -13.29 -14.48 -5.76
CA PHE A 381 -12.28 -14.38 -4.71
C PHE A 381 -12.86 -13.74 -3.43
N ILE A 382 -13.61 -12.66 -3.60
CA ILE A 382 -14.21 -11.91 -2.48
C ILE A 382 -15.38 -12.66 -1.85
N GLY A 383 -16.22 -13.30 -2.66
CA GLY A 383 -17.27 -14.17 -2.15
C GLY A 383 -16.71 -15.25 -1.24
N ALA A 384 -15.60 -15.88 -1.64
CA ALA A 384 -14.90 -16.87 -0.82
C ALA A 384 -14.37 -16.28 0.50
N PHE A 385 -13.76 -15.08 0.48
CA PHE A 385 -13.29 -14.41 1.70
C PHE A 385 -14.44 -14.00 2.63
N SER A 386 -15.56 -13.52 2.09
CA SER A 386 -16.76 -13.20 2.89
C SER A 386 -17.27 -14.43 3.62
N LEU A 387 -17.31 -15.58 2.96
CA LEU A 387 -17.72 -16.85 3.57
C LEU A 387 -16.76 -17.30 4.67
N LEU A 388 -15.44 -17.19 4.47
CA LEU A 388 -14.44 -17.52 5.49
C LEU A 388 -14.60 -16.68 6.76
N VAL A 389 -14.91 -15.39 6.63
CA VAL A 389 -15.17 -14.51 7.78
C VAL A 389 -16.42 -14.91 8.54
N LEU A 390 -17.44 -15.45 7.85
CA LEU A 390 -18.71 -15.87 8.45
C LEU A 390 -18.64 -17.22 9.16
N VAL A 391 -17.90 -18.19 8.59
CA VAL A 391 -17.86 -19.57 9.10
C VAL A 391 -17.20 -19.68 10.48
N GLU A 392 -16.25 -18.84 10.83
CA GLU A 392 -15.48 -18.93 12.08
C GLU A 392 -16.20 -18.33 13.32
N LYS A 393 -17.45 -17.87 13.20
CA LYS A 393 -18.23 -17.30 14.31
C LYS A 393 -18.88 -18.36 15.24
N LYS A 394 -18.72 -19.65 14.97
CA LYS A 394 -19.39 -20.74 15.69
C LYS A 394 -18.50 -21.49 16.70
N LYS A 395 -17.56 -20.80 17.37
CA LYS A 395 -16.90 -21.38 18.57
C LYS A 395 -16.79 -20.37 19.69
#